data_5ddfa4aabe82b8055ef0cc038bb53942
#
_entry.id   5ddfa4aabe82b8055ef0cc038bb53942
#
_cell.length_a   1.000
_cell.length_b   1.000
_cell.length_c   1.000
_cell.angle_alpha   90.00
_cell.angle_beta   90.00
_cell.angle_gamma   90.00
#
_symmetry.space_group_name_H-M   'P 1'
#
loop_
_entity.id
_entity.type
_entity.pdbx_description
1 polymer ?
#
loop_
_entity_poly.entity_id
_entity_poly.type
_entity_poly.pdbx_seq_one_letter_code
_entity_poly.pdbx_strand_id
1 'polypeptide(L)'
;WITHMESIPPIAGKLPESYGQRPGGLELYHIWIEASVDEARLNNALSSLAINRNAPTSSISLAIVGVADYATFRNLVSSLGRVPAIKEISYSSFYKGRTVLALKATGDGQTLSERIAREVPGNFAVIPGGPRMIIIRAASTR
;
A
#
# COMPACT_ATOMS: atom_id res chain seq x y z
N TRP A 1 3.71 -18.19 -7.40
CA TRP A 1 4.74 -18.99 -6.74
C TRP A 1 5.58 -19.64 -7.83
N ILE A 2 6.86 -19.34 -7.87
CA ILE A 2 7.81 -19.93 -8.85
C ILE A 2 8.11 -21.33 -8.34
N THR A 3 7.69 -22.35 -9.07
CA THR A 3 7.88 -23.76 -8.68
C THR A 3 9.15 -24.38 -9.22
N HIS A 4 9.75 -23.78 -10.25
CA HIS A 4 11.00 -24.25 -10.84
C HIS A 4 11.78 -23.08 -11.42
N MET A 5 13.06 -22.98 -11.08
CA MET A 5 14.03 -22.12 -11.74
C MET A 5 15.06 -23.01 -12.41
N GLU A 6 15.01 -23.09 -13.72
CA GLU A 6 16.03 -23.78 -14.50
C GLU A 6 17.04 -22.74 -15.00
N SER A 7 18.25 -22.85 -14.52
CA SER A 7 19.34 -22.00 -15.00
C SER A 7 19.81 -22.55 -16.34
N ILE A 8 19.43 -21.91 -17.42
CA ILE A 8 19.99 -22.22 -18.74
C ILE A 8 21.42 -21.71 -18.74
N PRO A 9 22.43 -22.60 -19.12
CA PRO A 9 23.80 -22.14 -19.20
C PRO A 9 23.91 -21.02 -20.24
N PRO A 10 24.76 -20.02 -20.02
CA PRO A 10 24.89 -18.89 -20.92
C PRO A 10 25.26 -19.41 -22.31
N ILE A 11 24.38 -19.17 -23.28
CA ILE A 11 24.69 -19.45 -24.68
C ILE A 11 25.80 -18.47 -25.06
N ALA A 12 26.98 -18.97 -25.27
CA ALA A 12 28.10 -18.22 -25.84
C ALA A 12 27.78 -17.89 -27.30
N GLY A 13 26.83 -16.99 -27.49
CA GLY A 13 26.52 -16.39 -28.78
C GLY A 13 27.38 -15.17 -28.98
N LYS A 14 28.12 -15.11 -30.10
CA LYS A 14 28.78 -13.85 -30.52
C LYS A 14 27.71 -12.74 -30.55
N LEU A 15 27.89 -11.73 -29.73
CA LEU A 15 27.10 -10.51 -29.81
C LEU A 15 27.20 -9.93 -31.22
N PRO A 16 26.08 -9.44 -31.78
CA PRO A 16 26.15 -8.72 -33.06
C PRO A 16 27.07 -7.49 -32.87
N GLU A 17 27.96 -7.28 -33.83
CA GLU A 17 29.04 -6.29 -33.83
C GLU A 17 28.58 -4.82 -33.70
N SER A 18 27.28 -4.56 -33.56
CA SER A 18 26.68 -3.21 -33.50
C SER A 18 26.59 -2.62 -32.08
N TYR A 19 26.93 -3.36 -31.04
CA TYR A 19 27.02 -2.75 -29.69
C TYR A 19 28.42 -2.21 -29.47
N GLY A 20 28.58 -0.93 -29.76
CA GLY A 20 29.82 -0.21 -29.63
C GLY A 20 30.46 -0.41 -28.25
N GLN A 21 31.75 -0.73 -28.26
CA GLN A 21 32.59 -0.76 -27.08
C GLN A 21 32.49 0.61 -26.36
N ARG A 22 31.86 0.63 -25.19
CA ARG A 22 32.00 1.79 -24.28
C ARG A 22 33.40 1.71 -23.65
N PRO A 23 34.19 2.78 -23.66
CA PRO A 23 35.46 2.83 -22.95
C PRO A 23 35.15 2.78 -21.43
N GLY A 24 35.52 1.68 -20.80
CA GLY A 24 35.30 1.51 -19.37
C GLY A 24 35.20 0.08 -18.86
N GLY A 25 35.36 -0.94 -19.72
CA GLY A 25 35.54 -2.33 -19.27
C GLY A 25 34.36 -2.93 -18.46
N LEU A 26 33.13 -2.45 -18.65
CA LEU A 26 31.95 -3.08 -18.06
C LEU A 26 31.58 -4.30 -18.91
N GLU A 27 31.79 -5.49 -18.37
CA GLU A 27 31.24 -6.72 -18.95
C GLU A 27 29.73 -6.74 -18.76
N LEU A 28 28.99 -6.73 -19.86
CA LEU A 28 27.52 -6.87 -19.85
C LEU A 28 27.16 -8.35 -19.88
N TYR A 29 26.55 -8.83 -18.82
CA TYR A 29 26.01 -10.18 -18.74
C TYR A 29 24.54 -10.13 -19.14
N HIS A 30 24.16 -10.91 -20.14
CA HIS A 30 22.76 -11.17 -20.46
C HIS A 30 22.29 -12.40 -19.69
N ILE A 31 21.33 -12.19 -18.82
CA ILE A 31 20.71 -13.28 -18.05
C ILE A 31 19.30 -13.47 -18.61
N TRP A 32 19.03 -14.68 -19.08
CA TRP A 32 17.69 -15.10 -19.47
C TRP A 32 17.08 -15.85 -18.28
N ILE A 33 15.90 -15.42 -17.86
CA ILE A 33 15.17 -16.08 -16.79
C ILE A 33 13.88 -16.60 -17.38
N GLU A 34 13.71 -17.94 -17.36
CA GLU A 34 12.45 -18.58 -17.68
C GLU A 34 11.75 -18.93 -16.36
N ALA A 35 10.54 -18.43 -16.16
CA ALA A 35 9.74 -18.68 -14.97
C ALA A 35 8.48 -19.44 -15.37
N SER A 36 8.27 -20.60 -14.77
CA SER A 36 7.04 -21.37 -14.90
C SER A 36 6.11 -21.07 -13.73
N VAL A 37 4.85 -20.72 -14.03
CA VAL A 37 3.83 -20.41 -13.05
C VAL A 37 2.73 -21.48 -13.12
N ASP A 38 2.39 -22.04 -11.97
CA ASP A 38 1.26 -22.96 -11.85
C ASP A 38 -0.06 -22.16 -11.97
N GLU A 39 -0.71 -22.30 -13.14
CA GLU A 39 -1.98 -21.59 -13.43
C GLU A 39 -3.09 -21.92 -12.45
N ALA A 40 -3.19 -23.14 -11.95
CA ALA A 40 -4.24 -23.53 -11.01
C ALA A 40 -4.06 -22.82 -9.67
N ARG A 41 -2.83 -22.71 -9.19
CA ARG A 41 -2.50 -21.96 -7.96
C ARG A 41 -2.69 -20.46 -8.14
N LEU A 42 -2.29 -19.93 -9.29
CA LEU A 42 -2.48 -18.52 -9.61
C LEU A 42 -3.97 -18.17 -9.65
N ASN A 43 -4.79 -18.96 -10.34
CA ASN A 43 -6.23 -18.76 -10.44
C ASN A 43 -6.93 -18.87 -9.08
N ASN A 44 -6.53 -19.81 -8.22
CA ASN A 44 -7.05 -19.92 -6.86
C ASN A 44 -6.67 -18.70 -6.01
N ALA A 45 -5.43 -18.21 -6.10
CA ALA A 45 -4.99 -17.01 -5.41
C ALA A 45 -5.73 -15.76 -5.92
N LEU A 46 -5.91 -15.63 -7.23
CA LEU A 46 -6.68 -14.52 -7.83
C LEU A 46 -8.16 -14.58 -7.46
N SER A 47 -8.76 -15.78 -7.41
CA SER A 47 -10.14 -15.96 -6.98
C SER A 47 -10.35 -15.57 -5.52
N SER A 48 -9.45 -15.93 -4.63
CA SER A 48 -9.49 -15.53 -3.22
C SER A 48 -9.30 -14.02 -3.04
N LEU A 49 -8.46 -13.38 -3.87
CA LEU A 49 -8.31 -11.93 -3.91
C LEU A 49 -9.56 -11.23 -4.49
N ALA A 50 -10.21 -11.83 -5.50
CA ALA A 50 -11.44 -11.30 -6.09
C ALA A 50 -12.62 -11.34 -5.11
N ILE A 51 -12.74 -12.40 -4.31
CA ILE A 51 -13.75 -12.51 -3.25
C ILE A 51 -13.56 -11.39 -2.22
N ASN A 52 -12.33 -11.08 -1.84
CA ASN A 52 -12.04 -9.94 -0.95
C ASN A 52 -12.24 -8.56 -1.61
N ARG A 53 -12.12 -8.46 -2.93
CA ARG A 53 -12.38 -7.22 -3.68
C ARG A 53 -13.88 -6.91 -3.83
N ASN A 54 -14.74 -7.92 -3.80
CA ASN A 54 -16.19 -7.77 -3.94
C ASN A 54 -16.90 -7.48 -2.61
N ALA A 55 -16.21 -7.42 -1.48
CA ALA A 55 -16.79 -6.87 -0.27
C ALA A 55 -17.17 -5.41 -0.53
N PRO A 56 -18.43 -4.99 -0.25
CA PRO A 56 -18.86 -3.62 -0.50
C PRO A 56 -17.94 -2.65 0.24
N THR A 57 -17.22 -1.84 -0.54
CA THR A 57 -16.35 -0.81 0.02
C THR A 57 -17.11 0.49 0.08
N SER A 58 -17.04 1.15 1.22
CA SER A 58 -17.56 2.49 1.44
C SER A 58 -16.45 3.52 1.29
N SER A 59 -16.78 4.65 0.70
CA SER A 59 -15.90 5.82 0.73
C SER A 59 -16.14 6.58 2.03
N ILE A 60 -15.10 6.69 2.84
CA ILE A 60 -15.13 7.34 4.17
C ILE A 60 -14.12 8.48 4.18
N SER A 61 -14.54 9.65 4.61
CA SER A 61 -13.67 10.82 4.79
C SER A 61 -13.01 10.75 6.16
N LEU A 62 -11.68 10.85 6.19
CA LEU A 62 -10.90 10.91 7.42
C LEU A 62 -10.28 12.30 7.56
N ALA A 63 -10.68 13.05 8.57
CA ALA A 63 -10.09 14.34 8.89
C ALA A 63 -9.03 14.17 9.99
N ILE A 64 -7.81 14.58 9.73
CA ILE A 64 -6.70 14.60 10.69
C ILE A 64 -6.48 16.05 11.11
N VAL A 65 -6.52 16.31 12.42
CA VAL A 65 -6.46 17.67 12.98
C VAL A 65 -5.39 17.75 14.08
N GLY A 66 -4.64 18.84 14.09
CA GLY A 66 -3.69 19.15 15.17
C GLY A 66 -2.35 18.43 15.05
N VAL A 67 -2.02 17.88 13.90
CA VAL A 67 -0.69 17.31 13.65
C VAL A 67 0.24 18.43 13.20
N ALA A 68 1.27 18.71 13.99
CA ALA A 68 2.18 19.82 13.76
C ALA A 68 3.34 19.50 12.83
N ASP A 69 3.76 18.22 12.76
CA ASP A 69 4.94 17.82 12.00
C ASP A 69 4.64 16.67 11.02
N TYR A 70 5.41 16.66 9.96
CA TYR A 70 5.26 15.67 8.88
C TYR A 70 5.62 14.24 9.32
N ALA A 71 6.58 14.07 10.23
CA ALA A 71 7.00 12.74 10.68
C ALA A 71 5.86 12.05 11.44
N THR A 72 5.22 12.77 12.36
CA THR A 72 4.03 12.31 13.09
C THR A 72 2.87 11.99 12.14
N PHE A 73 2.63 12.84 11.14
CA PHE A 73 1.63 12.60 10.11
C PHE A 73 1.92 11.33 9.31
N ARG A 74 3.15 11.14 8.85
CA ARG A 74 3.58 9.97 8.09
C ARG A 74 3.42 8.68 8.91
N ASN A 75 3.79 8.70 10.19
CA ASN A 75 3.64 7.55 11.08
C ASN A 75 2.16 7.19 11.26
N LEU A 76 1.29 8.20 11.40
CA LEU A 76 -0.15 8.00 11.48
C LEU A 76 -0.71 7.35 10.20
N VAL A 77 -0.35 7.86 9.03
CA VAL A 77 -0.77 7.28 7.74
C VAL A 77 -0.26 5.85 7.58
N SER A 78 0.97 5.57 8.02
CA SER A 78 1.51 4.21 8.01
C SER A 78 0.74 3.26 8.93
N SER A 79 0.29 3.74 10.09
CA SER A 79 -0.56 2.97 11.01
C SER A 79 -1.93 2.69 10.39
N LEU A 80 -2.53 3.67 9.71
CA LEU A 80 -3.78 3.48 8.97
C LEU A 80 -3.66 2.41 7.88
N GLY A 81 -2.52 2.36 7.19
CA GLY A 81 -2.24 1.34 6.17
C GLY A 81 -2.16 -0.10 6.71
N ARG A 82 -2.00 -0.28 8.02
CA ARG A 82 -2.00 -1.59 8.68
C ARG A 82 -3.41 -2.10 9.02
N VAL A 83 -4.42 -1.23 8.98
CA VAL A 83 -5.82 -1.60 9.26
C VAL A 83 -6.36 -2.44 8.10
N PRO A 84 -6.67 -3.74 8.28
CA PRO A 84 -7.04 -4.62 7.16
C PRO A 84 -8.33 -4.21 6.44
N ALA A 85 -9.19 -3.45 7.14
CA ALA A 85 -10.44 -2.93 6.57
C ALA A 85 -10.20 -1.81 5.55
N ILE A 86 -9.06 -1.12 5.60
CA ILE A 86 -8.71 -0.04 4.67
C ILE A 86 -8.03 -0.65 3.44
N LYS A 87 -8.63 -0.43 2.28
CA LYS A 87 -8.14 -0.94 0.99
C LYS A 87 -7.32 0.10 0.23
N GLU A 88 -7.68 1.36 0.38
CA GLU A 88 -7.02 2.46 -0.32
C GLU A 88 -7.08 3.73 0.52
N ILE A 89 -6.01 4.48 0.51
CA ILE A 89 -5.90 5.81 1.15
C ILE A 89 -5.51 6.80 0.06
N SER A 90 -6.32 7.84 -0.14
CA SER A 90 -6.02 8.92 -1.06
C SER A 90 -6.13 10.29 -0.37
N TYR A 91 -5.30 11.23 -0.81
CA TYR A 91 -5.33 12.58 -0.28
C TYR A 91 -6.44 13.36 -0.96
N SER A 92 -7.33 13.98 -0.16
CA SER A 92 -8.43 14.78 -0.67
C SER A 92 -8.14 16.27 -0.56
N SER A 93 -7.71 16.74 0.62
CA SER A 93 -7.36 18.14 0.80
C SER A 93 -6.40 18.36 1.98
N PHE A 94 -5.64 19.44 1.88
CA PHE A 94 -4.77 19.92 2.96
C PHE A 94 -5.05 21.40 3.22
N TYR A 95 -5.42 21.77 4.43
CA TYR A 95 -5.71 23.14 4.79
C TYR A 95 -5.33 23.42 6.26
N LYS A 96 -4.46 24.40 6.49
CA LYS A 96 -4.09 24.99 7.81
C LYS A 96 -4.17 24.01 9.01
N GLY A 97 -3.34 22.97 9.03
CA GLY A 97 -3.29 22.01 10.14
C GLY A 97 -4.41 20.97 10.15
N ARG A 98 -5.21 20.90 9.09
CA ARG A 98 -6.21 19.86 8.86
C ARG A 98 -5.93 19.18 7.53
N THR A 99 -5.76 17.87 7.56
CA THR A 99 -5.65 17.04 6.35
C THR A 99 -6.89 16.18 6.24
N VAL A 100 -7.47 16.11 5.05
CA VAL A 100 -8.58 15.20 4.75
C VAL A 100 -8.09 14.12 3.80
N LEU A 101 -8.25 12.89 4.23
CA LEU A 101 -7.99 11.69 3.43
C LEU A 101 -9.32 11.06 3.02
N ALA A 102 -9.37 10.52 1.82
CA ALA A 102 -10.45 9.66 1.39
C ALA A 102 -10.00 8.21 1.55
N LEU A 103 -10.75 7.42 2.30
CA LEU A 103 -10.50 6.02 2.55
C LEU A 103 -11.51 5.18 1.77
N LYS A 104 -11.05 4.16 1.06
CA LYS A 104 -11.91 3.05 0.64
C LYS A 104 -11.77 1.94 1.65
N ALA A 105 -12.81 1.64 2.37
CA ALA A 105 -12.79 0.66 3.45
C ALA A 105 -14.03 -0.24 3.43
N THR A 106 -13.88 -1.43 4.01
CA THR A 106 -15.00 -2.35 4.25
C THR A 106 -15.66 -2.03 5.58
N GLY A 107 -16.99 -1.90 5.58
CA GLY A 107 -17.79 -1.55 6.74
C GLY A 107 -18.18 -0.08 6.79
N ASP A 108 -18.78 0.31 7.90
CA ASP A 108 -19.20 1.68 8.18
C ASP A 108 -18.13 2.48 8.96
N GLY A 109 -18.32 3.79 9.04
CA GLY A 109 -17.40 4.68 9.73
C GLY A 109 -17.27 4.41 11.23
N GLN A 110 -18.30 3.89 11.88
CA GLN A 110 -18.26 3.59 13.31
C GLN A 110 -17.37 2.36 13.58
N THR A 111 -17.64 1.24 12.92
CA THR A 111 -16.82 0.03 13.03
C THR A 111 -15.38 0.28 12.62
N LEU A 112 -15.17 1.10 11.58
CA LEU A 112 -13.83 1.47 11.14
C LEU A 112 -13.10 2.33 12.17
N SER A 113 -13.80 3.27 12.81
CA SER A 113 -13.19 4.13 13.84
C SER A 113 -12.67 3.34 15.03
N GLU A 114 -13.37 2.29 15.47
CA GLU A 114 -12.94 1.40 16.54
C GLU A 114 -11.68 0.61 16.16
N ARG A 115 -11.61 0.14 14.91
CA ARG A 115 -10.42 -0.56 14.40
C ARG A 115 -9.22 0.36 14.28
N ILE A 116 -9.44 1.56 13.76
CA ILE A 116 -8.41 2.59 13.67
C ILE A 116 -7.89 2.96 15.07
N ALA A 117 -8.76 3.09 16.06
CA ALA A 117 -8.36 3.44 17.42
C ALA A 117 -7.44 2.42 18.08
N ARG A 118 -7.46 1.16 17.64
CA ARG A 118 -6.55 0.11 18.13
C ARG A 118 -5.16 0.17 17.51
N GLU A 119 -5.06 0.65 16.27
CA GLU A 119 -3.81 0.68 15.49
C GLU A 119 -3.08 2.02 15.58
N VAL A 120 -3.83 3.08 15.89
CA VAL A 120 -3.28 4.43 15.99
C VAL A 120 -2.62 4.64 17.36
N PRO A 121 -1.44 5.29 17.42
CA PRO A 121 -0.77 5.59 18.68
C PRO A 121 -1.66 6.34 19.67
N GLY A 122 -1.50 6.06 20.97
CA GLY A 122 -2.36 6.59 22.03
C GLY A 122 -2.34 8.12 22.24
N ASN A 123 -1.46 8.82 21.52
CA ASN A 123 -1.44 10.30 21.48
C ASN A 123 -2.46 10.88 20.49
N PHE A 124 -3.32 10.04 19.90
CA PHE A 124 -4.40 10.48 19.03
C PHE A 124 -5.75 10.02 19.55
N ALA A 125 -6.74 10.91 19.48
CA ALA A 125 -8.13 10.56 19.72
C ALA A 125 -8.83 10.31 18.38
N VAL A 126 -9.47 9.14 18.27
CA VAL A 126 -10.29 8.77 17.10
C VAL A 126 -11.74 8.99 17.44
N ILE A 127 -12.40 9.85 16.70
CA ILE A 127 -13.79 10.28 16.97
C ILE A 127 -14.63 9.92 15.75
N PRO A 128 -15.69 9.12 15.89
CA PRO A 128 -16.64 8.90 14.81
C PRO A 128 -17.40 10.21 14.52
N GLY A 129 -17.29 10.71 13.30
CA GLY A 129 -17.99 11.92 12.83
C GLY A 129 -19.28 11.62 12.09
N GLY A 130 -19.68 10.34 12.02
CA GLY A 130 -20.85 9.88 11.30
C GLY A 130 -20.57 8.62 10.47
N PRO A 131 -21.55 8.12 9.69
CA PRO A 131 -21.41 6.87 8.95
C PRO A 131 -20.31 6.87 7.87
N ARG A 132 -19.93 8.07 7.40
CA ARG A 132 -18.91 8.25 6.34
C ARG A 132 -17.82 9.24 6.71
N MET A 133 -17.69 9.58 7.99
CA MET A 133 -16.70 10.54 8.47
C MET A 133 -16.05 10.08 9.77
N ILE A 134 -14.72 10.14 9.81
CA ILE A 134 -13.92 9.88 11.01
C ILE A 134 -13.00 11.08 11.24
N ILE A 135 -12.81 11.46 12.49
CA ILE A 135 -11.92 12.55 12.88
C ILE A 135 -10.82 11.96 13.76
N ILE A 136 -9.58 12.18 13.38
CA ILE A 136 -8.41 11.91 14.23
C ILE A 136 -7.87 13.24 14.70
N ARG A 137 -7.76 13.39 16.01
CA ARG A 137 -7.21 14.60 16.64
C ARG A 137 -5.97 14.22 17.43
N ALA A 138 -4.88 14.95 17.22
CA ALA A 138 -3.72 14.84 18.10
C ALA A 138 -4.11 15.29 19.52
N ALA A 139 -3.74 14.50 20.52
CA ALA A 139 -3.90 14.90 21.92
C ALA A 139 -3.01 16.13 22.16
N SER A 140 -3.61 17.22 22.62
CA SER A 140 -2.84 18.40 23.04
C SER A 140 -1.99 17.98 24.25
N THR A 141 -0.68 17.90 24.06
CA THR A 141 0.24 17.86 25.20
C THR A 141 0.12 19.20 25.90
N ARG A 142 -0.51 19.20 27.07
CA ARG A 142 -0.47 20.34 27.98
C ARG A 142 0.90 20.39 28.65
#